data_6edb9895bf4d70ab1371ec0135efd4bd
#
_entry.id   6edb9895bf4d70ab1371ec0135efd4bd
#
_cell.length_a   1.000
_cell.length_b   1.000
_cell.length_c   1.000
_cell.angle_alpha   90.00
_cell.angle_beta   90.00
_cell.angle_gamma   90.00
#
_symmetry.space_group_name_H-M   'P 1'
#
loop_
_entity.id
_entity.type
_entity.pdbx_description
1 polymer ?
#
loop_
_entity_poly.entity_id
_entity_poly.type
_entity_poly.pdbx_seq_one_letter_code
_entity_poly.pdbx_strand_id
1 'polypeptide(L)'
;ALPEIIAEEKPDIVVVGWPYFLQVFFQPTLRKAMKSCNAKLVIREIPFQTPPYGKIKEYFKANPMHDEGMRLLSKGIGFYLRQWITARIRKYCYAQAAGTLNYSTAAYDILPSYGVKKEQIHVTYNSTDTEALLKEKESVLASPSILPPCDRRLLHIGRLVKWKRVDLLIEAFRKVATDYPEAELVIVGDGPELDNLRQQANDLQLADSIRFIGAVYDPKTLGAYMNESSIYVLAGMGGLSINDAMTYGMPVLCAVCDSTERDLVM
;
A
#
# COMPACT_ATOMS: atom_id res chain seq x y z
N ALA A 1 -5.34 6.66 -28.98
CA ALA A 1 -5.94 6.91 -27.64
C ALA A 1 -6.70 5.68 -27.13
N LEU A 2 -7.11 5.64 -25.84
CA LEU A 2 -7.79 4.46 -25.27
C LEU A 2 -9.04 4.01 -26.06
N PRO A 3 -9.91 4.90 -26.58
CA PRO A 3 -11.04 4.49 -27.43
C PRO A 3 -10.64 3.77 -28.72
N GLU A 4 -9.53 4.14 -29.32
CA GLU A 4 -9.00 3.51 -30.55
C GLU A 4 -8.50 2.11 -30.25
N ILE A 5 -7.73 1.94 -29.17
CA ILE A 5 -7.28 0.62 -28.70
C ILE A 5 -8.46 -0.33 -28.46
N ILE A 6 -9.52 0.16 -27.77
CA ILE A 6 -10.72 -0.63 -27.51
C ILE A 6 -11.43 -1.03 -28.82
N ALA A 7 -11.47 -0.12 -29.80
CA ALA A 7 -12.10 -0.40 -31.11
C ALA A 7 -11.30 -1.41 -31.93
N GLU A 8 -9.97 -1.41 -31.82
CA GLU A 8 -9.06 -2.32 -32.50
C GLU A 8 -9.04 -3.70 -31.83
N GLU A 9 -8.80 -3.75 -30.52
CA GLU A 9 -8.65 -5.00 -29.75
C GLU A 9 -9.97 -5.69 -29.43
N LYS A 10 -11.09 -4.96 -29.45
CA LYS A 10 -12.45 -5.45 -29.15
C LYS A 10 -12.52 -6.33 -27.89
N PRO A 11 -12.05 -5.85 -26.77
CA PRO A 11 -12.00 -6.64 -25.54
C PRO A 11 -13.41 -6.94 -25.01
N ASP A 12 -13.57 -8.10 -24.37
CA ASP A 12 -14.80 -8.45 -23.63
C ASP A 12 -14.91 -7.66 -22.30
N ILE A 13 -13.76 -7.33 -21.69
CA ILE A 13 -13.68 -6.67 -20.39
C ILE A 13 -12.67 -5.53 -20.47
N VAL A 14 -13.06 -4.37 -19.95
CA VAL A 14 -12.17 -3.21 -19.74
C VAL A 14 -12.06 -2.96 -18.26
N VAL A 15 -10.86 -3.16 -17.68
CA VAL A 15 -10.57 -2.89 -16.27
C VAL A 15 -9.95 -1.50 -16.14
N VAL A 16 -10.56 -0.66 -15.31
CA VAL A 16 -10.12 0.73 -15.13
C VAL A 16 -9.97 1.05 -13.64
N GLY A 17 -8.78 1.53 -13.24
CA GLY A 17 -8.49 1.95 -11.87
C GLY A 17 -8.75 3.45 -11.63
N TRP A 18 -8.71 3.85 -10.34
CA TRP A 18 -8.73 5.25 -9.92
C TRP A 18 -7.44 5.99 -10.35
N PRO A 19 -7.50 7.22 -10.84
CA PRO A 19 -8.71 8.05 -11.09
C PRO A 19 -9.31 7.86 -12.50
N TYR A 20 -8.76 6.96 -13.30
CA TYR A 20 -9.03 6.84 -14.73
C TYR A 20 -10.48 6.40 -15.04
N PHE A 21 -11.15 5.69 -14.15
CA PHE A 21 -12.55 5.34 -14.40
C PHE A 21 -13.48 6.56 -14.50
N LEU A 22 -13.08 7.73 -13.96
CA LEU A 22 -13.79 8.99 -14.16
C LEU A 22 -13.83 9.39 -15.64
N GLN A 23 -12.85 8.94 -16.45
CA GLN A 23 -12.84 9.16 -17.90
C GLN A 23 -14.06 8.50 -18.55
N VAL A 24 -14.55 7.40 -18.04
CA VAL A 24 -15.79 6.77 -18.52
C VAL A 24 -16.97 7.72 -18.41
N PHE A 25 -17.00 8.54 -17.37
CA PHE A 25 -18.01 9.60 -17.23
C PHE A 25 -17.81 10.76 -18.23
N PHE A 26 -16.57 11.27 -18.34
CA PHE A 26 -16.27 12.50 -19.10
C PHE A 26 -16.00 12.26 -20.59
N GLN A 27 -15.74 11.02 -21.04
CA GLN A 27 -15.40 10.70 -22.43
C GLN A 27 -16.51 9.88 -23.13
N PRO A 28 -17.42 10.51 -23.85
CA PRO A 28 -18.46 9.81 -24.61
C PRO A 28 -17.90 8.85 -25.67
N THR A 29 -16.75 9.17 -26.26
CA THR A 29 -16.04 8.33 -27.25
C THR A 29 -15.60 6.99 -26.65
N LEU A 30 -15.12 7.00 -25.40
CA LEU A 30 -14.77 5.77 -24.68
C LEU A 30 -15.98 4.87 -24.47
N ARG A 31 -17.10 5.46 -24.00
CA ARG A 31 -18.36 4.70 -23.83
C ARG A 31 -18.89 4.14 -25.16
N LYS A 32 -18.76 4.90 -26.25
CA LYS A 32 -19.17 4.46 -27.60
C LYS A 32 -18.31 3.27 -28.05
N ALA A 33 -16.97 3.35 -27.89
CA ALA A 33 -16.05 2.28 -28.23
C ALA A 33 -16.37 1.00 -27.43
N MET A 34 -16.57 1.10 -26.11
CA MET A 34 -16.95 -0.05 -25.28
C MET A 34 -18.27 -0.67 -25.70
N LYS A 35 -19.28 0.14 -26.04
CA LYS A 35 -20.59 -0.36 -26.52
C LYS A 35 -20.48 -1.05 -27.87
N SER A 36 -19.62 -0.57 -28.78
CA SER A 36 -19.48 -1.17 -30.12
C SER A 36 -18.91 -2.59 -30.11
N CYS A 37 -18.11 -2.93 -29.09
CA CYS A 37 -17.58 -4.29 -28.90
C CYS A 37 -18.26 -5.06 -27.74
N ASN A 38 -19.34 -4.50 -27.15
CA ASN A 38 -20.06 -5.09 -26.00
C ASN A 38 -19.15 -5.32 -24.77
N ALA A 39 -18.10 -4.51 -24.61
CA ALA A 39 -17.15 -4.62 -23.51
C ALA A 39 -17.81 -4.31 -22.16
N LYS A 40 -17.55 -5.15 -21.17
CA LYS A 40 -17.98 -4.94 -19.79
C LYS A 40 -16.96 -4.06 -19.04
N LEU A 41 -17.46 -3.04 -18.35
CA LEU A 41 -16.63 -2.20 -17.47
C LEU A 41 -16.44 -2.90 -16.13
N VAL A 42 -15.21 -3.06 -15.69
CA VAL A 42 -14.84 -3.48 -14.33
C VAL A 42 -13.99 -2.38 -13.69
N ILE A 43 -14.35 -1.95 -12.49
CA ILE A 43 -13.64 -0.87 -11.78
C ILE A 43 -12.72 -1.49 -10.73
N ARG A 44 -11.42 -1.17 -10.81
CA ARG A 44 -10.43 -1.53 -9.79
C ARG A 44 -10.28 -0.41 -8.79
N GLU A 45 -10.51 -0.70 -7.51
CA GLU A 45 -10.53 0.28 -6.43
C GLU A 45 -9.63 -0.08 -5.25
N ILE A 46 -9.27 0.99 -4.51
CA ILE A 46 -8.66 0.92 -3.19
C ILE A 46 -9.73 1.43 -2.21
N PRO A 47 -10.65 0.56 -1.74
CA PRO A 47 -11.90 1.00 -1.12
C PRO A 47 -11.68 1.79 0.18
N PHE A 48 -10.67 1.46 0.98
CA PHE A 48 -10.41 2.15 2.26
C PHE A 48 -10.04 3.64 2.12
N GLN A 49 -9.69 4.10 0.90
CA GLN A 49 -9.47 5.53 0.62
C GLN A 49 -10.74 6.25 0.16
N THR A 50 -11.84 5.52 0.07
CA THR A 50 -13.11 6.04 -0.44
C THR A 50 -14.09 6.22 0.72
N PRO A 51 -14.58 7.43 1.01
CA PRO A 51 -15.60 7.61 2.02
C PRO A 51 -16.90 6.91 1.59
N PRO A 52 -17.63 6.22 2.50
CA PRO A 52 -18.95 5.71 2.19
C PRO A 52 -19.89 6.82 1.71
N TYR A 53 -20.75 6.50 0.75
CA TYR A 53 -21.67 7.48 0.16
C TYR A 53 -22.60 8.06 1.23
N GLY A 54 -22.67 9.38 1.30
CA GLY A 54 -23.45 10.09 2.33
C GLY A 54 -22.76 10.26 3.68
N LYS A 55 -21.62 9.60 3.94
CA LYS A 55 -20.88 9.68 5.22
C LYS A 55 -19.53 10.39 5.13
N ILE A 56 -19.39 11.31 4.17
CA ILE A 56 -18.12 12.01 3.87
C ILE A 56 -17.55 12.72 5.12
N LYS A 57 -18.38 13.46 5.86
CA LYS A 57 -17.94 14.21 7.05
C LYS A 57 -17.47 13.28 8.17
N GLU A 58 -18.24 12.23 8.44
CA GLU A 58 -17.94 11.22 9.47
C GLU A 58 -16.63 10.50 9.14
N TYR A 59 -16.50 10.06 7.89
CA TYR A 59 -15.30 9.39 7.39
C TYR A 59 -14.04 10.23 7.59
N PHE A 60 -14.04 11.50 7.16
CA PHE A 60 -12.86 12.36 7.28
C PHE A 60 -12.64 12.90 8.71
N LYS A 61 -13.62 12.78 9.59
CA LYS A 61 -13.44 13.02 11.03
C LYS A 61 -12.67 11.85 11.67
N ALA A 62 -13.03 10.62 11.31
CA ALA A 62 -12.36 9.41 11.79
C ALA A 62 -10.98 9.18 11.14
N ASN A 63 -10.79 9.65 9.90
CA ASN A 63 -9.55 9.48 9.12
C ASN A 63 -8.99 10.86 8.75
N PRO A 64 -8.30 11.55 9.65
CA PRO A 64 -7.72 12.86 9.38
C PRO A 64 -6.67 12.75 8.26
N MET A 65 -6.72 13.68 7.31
CA MET A 65 -5.74 13.78 6.25
C MET A 65 -4.58 14.69 6.68
N HIS A 66 -3.39 14.28 6.37
CA HIS A 66 -2.17 15.02 6.61
C HIS A 66 -1.43 15.30 5.31
N ASP A 67 -0.71 16.40 5.24
CA ASP A 67 0.26 16.66 4.18
C ASP A 67 1.54 15.83 4.39
N GLU A 68 2.50 15.95 3.47
CA GLU A 68 3.79 15.28 3.59
C GLU A 68 4.57 15.70 4.86
N GLY A 69 4.28 16.91 5.38
CA GLY A 69 4.81 17.43 6.64
C GLY A 69 4.11 16.90 7.89
N MET A 70 3.20 15.95 7.78
CA MET A 70 2.33 15.46 8.86
C MET A 70 1.49 16.56 9.52
N ARG A 71 1.26 17.68 8.81
CA ARG A 71 0.35 18.72 9.25
C ARG A 71 -1.07 18.34 8.90
N LEU A 72 -1.98 18.52 9.85
CA LEU A 72 -3.40 18.27 9.64
C LEU A 72 -3.94 19.21 8.54
N LEU A 73 -4.44 18.64 7.45
CA LEU A 73 -5.01 19.42 6.36
C LEU A 73 -6.34 20.05 6.76
N SER A 74 -6.46 21.38 6.55
CA SER A 74 -7.71 22.10 6.74
C SER A 74 -8.78 21.63 5.74
N LYS A 75 -9.93 21.18 6.24
CA LYS A 75 -11.06 20.72 5.43
C LYS A 75 -12.17 21.78 5.41
N GLY A 76 -11.98 22.80 4.55
CA GLY A 76 -12.99 23.84 4.31
C GLY A 76 -14.20 23.34 3.52
N ILE A 77 -15.20 24.22 3.34
CA ILE A 77 -16.45 23.94 2.58
C ILE A 77 -16.15 23.42 1.18
N GLY A 78 -15.17 24.02 0.48
CA GLY A 78 -14.77 23.61 -0.87
C GLY A 78 -14.25 22.18 -0.94
N PHE A 79 -13.54 21.71 0.10
CA PHE A 79 -13.10 20.33 0.19
C PHE A 79 -14.31 19.37 0.23
N TYR A 80 -15.28 19.62 1.11
CA TYR A 80 -16.45 18.75 1.24
C TYR A 80 -17.35 18.78 -0.01
N LEU A 81 -17.49 19.95 -0.65
CA LEU A 81 -18.21 20.06 -1.92
C LEU A 81 -17.55 19.22 -3.01
N ARG A 82 -16.23 19.30 -3.15
CA ARG A 82 -15.48 18.47 -4.10
C ARG A 82 -15.67 16.97 -3.82
N GLN A 83 -15.56 16.55 -2.56
CA GLN A 83 -15.79 15.16 -2.17
C GLN A 83 -17.22 14.69 -2.48
N TRP A 84 -18.20 15.53 -2.25
CA TRP A 84 -19.60 15.24 -2.56
C TRP A 84 -19.82 15.06 -4.07
N ILE A 85 -19.28 15.96 -4.90
CA ILE A 85 -19.32 15.83 -6.37
C ILE A 85 -18.64 14.54 -6.81
N THR A 86 -17.44 14.28 -6.32
CA THR A 86 -16.69 13.05 -6.63
C THR A 86 -17.47 11.79 -6.26
N ALA A 87 -18.12 11.78 -5.08
CA ALA A 87 -18.94 10.64 -4.65
C ALA A 87 -20.13 10.39 -5.58
N ARG A 88 -20.76 11.46 -6.10
CA ARG A 88 -21.86 11.34 -7.08
C ARG A 88 -21.38 10.78 -8.42
N ILE A 89 -20.23 11.25 -8.91
CA ILE A 89 -19.62 10.73 -10.13
C ILE A 89 -19.24 9.26 -9.95
N ARG A 90 -18.63 8.90 -8.81
CA ARG A 90 -18.34 7.50 -8.46
C ARG A 90 -19.60 6.62 -8.50
N LYS A 91 -20.68 7.08 -7.85
CA LYS A 91 -21.95 6.35 -7.84
C LYS A 91 -22.48 6.10 -9.26
N TYR A 92 -22.37 7.10 -10.14
CA TYR A 92 -22.75 6.92 -11.54
C TYR A 92 -21.85 5.91 -12.25
N CYS A 93 -20.53 5.97 -12.05
CA CYS A 93 -19.58 5.06 -12.69
C CYS A 93 -19.79 3.61 -12.22
N TYR A 94 -20.03 3.41 -10.93
CA TYR A 94 -20.34 2.08 -10.38
C TYR A 94 -21.65 1.51 -10.96
N ALA A 95 -22.66 2.35 -11.18
CA ALA A 95 -23.91 1.90 -11.82
C ALA A 95 -23.72 1.45 -13.27
N GLN A 96 -22.64 1.84 -13.94
CA GLN A 96 -22.29 1.39 -15.30
C GLN A 96 -21.35 0.17 -15.29
N ALA A 97 -20.78 -0.17 -14.14
CA ALA A 97 -19.84 -1.27 -14.03
C ALA A 97 -20.54 -2.62 -13.91
N ALA A 98 -20.00 -3.63 -14.58
CA ALA A 98 -20.43 -5.01 -14.41
C ALA A 98 -19.97 -5.60 -13.07
N GLY A 99 -18.85 -5.08 -12.52
CA GLY A 99 -18.31 -5.48 -11.23
C GLY A 99 -17.15 -4.59 -10.79
N THR A 100 -16.66 -4.86 -9.58
CA THR A 100 -15.51 -4.17 -9.01
C THR A 100 -14.46 -5.17 -8.54
N LEU A 101 -13.16 -4.84 -8.73
CA LEU A 101 -12.01 -5.56 -8.17
C LEU A 101 -11.40 -4.71 -7.07
N ASN A 102 -11.22 -5.26 -5.90
CA ASN A 102 -10.84 -4.51 -4.70
C ASN A 102 -9.66 -5.15 -3.99
N TYR A 103 -8.82 -4.32 -3.38
CA TYR A 103 -7.63 -4.79 -2.65
C TYR A 103 -7.92 -5.32 -1.25
N SER A 104 -9.10 -5.01 -0.68
CA SER A 104 -9.40 -5.40 0.69
C SER A 104 -10.89 -5.66 0.90
N THR A 105 -11.20 -6.37 1.97
CA THR A 105 -12.58 -6.69 2.41
C THR A 105 -13.39 -5.46 2.79
N ALA A 106 -12.76 -4.30 3.08
CA ALA A 106 -13.44 -3.04 3.32
C ALA A 106 -14.39 -2.63 2.15
N ALA A 107 -14.19 -3.20 0.96
CA ALA A 107 -15.11 -3.04 -0.16
C ALA A 107 -16.54 -3.45 0.18
N TYR A 108 -16.73 -4.53 0.94
CA TYR A 108 -18.05 -5.02 1.34
C TYR A 108 -18.82 -4.05 2.26
N ASP A 109 -18.12 -3.21 3.00
CA ASP A 109 -18.71 -2.19 3.88
C ASP A 109 -18.97 -0.86 3.15
N ILE A 110 -18.12 -0.53 2.19
CA ILE A 110 -18.11 0.80 1.54
C ILE A 110 -18.97 0.81 0.28
N LEU A 111 -18.76 -0.14 -0.64
CA LEU A 111 -19.34 -0.09 -1.97
C LEU A 111 -20.87 -0.26 -2.02
N PRO A 112 -21.52 -1.03 -1.11
CA PRO A 112 -22.98 -1.08 -1.06
C PRO A 112 -23.62 0.30 -0.84
N SER A 113 -22.93 1.23 -0.14
CA SER A 113 -23.40 2.61 0.04
C SER A 113 -23.51 3.38 -1.28
N TYR A 114 -22.75 2.99 -2.29
CA TYR A 114 -22.82 3.51 -3.66
C TYR A 114 -23.84 2.79 -4.54
N GLY A 115 -24.50 1.75 -4.04
CA GLY A 115 -25.47 0.95 -4.78
C GLY A 115 -24.85 -0.23 -5.54
N VAL A 116 -23.61 -0.58 -5.28
CA VAL A 116 -22.96 -1.79 -5.83
C VAL A 116 -23.54 -3.00 -5.10
N LYS A 117 -24.01 -3.99 -5.84
CA LYS A 117 -24.54 -5.23 -5.27
C LYS A 117 -23.39 -6.10 -4.77
N LYS A 118 -23.63 -6.91 -3.74
CA LYS A 118 -22.60 -7.76 -3.14
C LYS A 118 -21.98 -8.73 -4.15
N GLU A 119 -22.78 -9.24 -5.08
CA GLU A 119 -22.35 -10.17 -6.13
C GLU A 119 -21.44 -9.51 -7.19
N GLN A 120 -21.40 -8.17 -7.22
CA GLN A 120 -20.54 -7.39 -8.11
C GLN A 120 -19.23 -6.95 -7.41
N ILE A 121 -19.07 -7.27 -6.13
CA ILE A 121 -17.87 -6.90 -5.34
C ILE A 121 -16.98 -8.13 -5.27
N HIS A 122 -15.81 -8.02 -5.91
CA HIS A 122 -14.79 -9.07 -5.88
C HIS A 122 -13.56 -8.53 -5.15
N VAL A 123 -13.13 -9.24 -4.11
CA VAL A 123 -11.88 -8.92 -3.40
C VAL A 123 -10.80 -9.84 -3.94
N THR A 124 -9.77 -9.24 -4.53
CA THR A 124 -8.65 -9.96 -5.15
C THR A 124 -7.38 -9.83 -4.32
N TYR A 125 -7.44 -9.01 -3.26
CA TYR A 125 -6.29 -8.58 -2.48
C TYR A 125 -5.20 -7.91 -3.33
N ASN A 126 -4.10 -7.55 -2.71
CA ASN A 126 -2.91 -7.07 -3.37
C ASN A 126 -1.75 -7.95 -2.90
N SER A 127 -1.21 -8.75 -3.80
CA SER A 127 -0.15 -9.71 -3.49
C SER A 127 0.98 -9.58 -4.50
N THR A 128 2.17 -9.96 -4.06
CA THR A 128 3.34 -10.20 -4.91
C THR A 128 3.23 -11.59 -5.55
N ASP A 129 4.10 -11.87 -6.53
CA ASP A 129 4.25 -13.20 -7.09
C ASP A 129 4.96 -14.12 -6.06
N THR A 130 4.15 -14.78 -5.25
CA THR A 130 4.63 -15.63 -4.16
C THR A 130 5.43 -16.83 -4.67
N GLU A 131 5.09 -17.39 -5.84
CA GLU A 131 5.82 -18.51 -6.42
C GLU A 131 7.24 -18.10 -6.85
N ALA A 132 7.36 -16.91 -7.48
CA ALA A 132 8.66 -16.35 -7.83
C ALA A 132 9.50 -16.08 -6.58
N LEU A 133 8.88 -15.51 -5.53
CA LEU A 133 9.57 -15.24 -4.26
C LEU A 133 10.04 -16.52 -3.55
N LEU A 134 9.26 -17.60 -3.58
CA LEU A 134 9.65 -18.88 -2.99
C LEU A 134 10.85 -19.50 -3.71
N LYS A 135 10.87 -19.43 -5.04
CA LYS A 135 12.04 -19.86 -5.84
C LYS A 135 13.28 -19.03 -5.53
N GLU A 136 13.12 -17.72 -5.39
CA GLU A 136 14.21 -16.81 -5.02
C GLU A 136 14.74 -17.14 -3.62
N LYS A 137 13.85 -17.43 -2.66
CA LYS A 137 14.22 -17.84 -1.30
C LYS A 137 15.12 -19.08 -1.30
N GLU A 138 14.85 -20.08 -2.14
CA GLU A 138 15.72 -21.26 -2.28
C GLU A 138 17.13 -20.85 -2.74
N SER A 139 17.22 -19.94 -3.71
CA SER A 139 18.49 -19.39 -4.19
C SER A 139 19.23 -18.59 -3.10
N VAL A 140 18.50 -17.83 -2.29
CA VAL A 140 19.06 -17.05 -1.17
C VAL A 140 19.64 -18.00 -0.10
N LEU A 141 18.90 -19.03 0.27
CA LEU A 141 19.35 -20.04 1.26
C LEU A 141 20.63 -20.76 0.84
N ALA A 142 20.87 -20.92 -0.45
CA ALA A 142 22.08 -21.51 -1.01
C ALA A 142 23.26 -20.52 -1.14
N SER A 143 23.03 -19.23 -0.84
CA SER A 143 24.04 -18.17 -1.03
C SER A 143 24.74 -17.83 0.29
N PRO A 144 25.97 -17.27 0.23
CA PRO A 144 26.64 -16.76 1.42
C PRO A 144 25.84 -15.63 2.08
N SER A 145 25.95 -15.55 3.42
CA SER A 145 25.38 -14.45 4.19
C SER A 145 25.96 -13.10 3.77
N ILE A 146 25.12 -12.07 3.70
CA ILE A 146 25.49 -10.69 3.35
C ILE A 146 25.65 -9.79 4.59
N LEU A 147 25.18 -10.25 5.74
CA LEU A 147 25.31 -9.54 7.02
C LEU A 147 26.02 -10.41 8.05
N PRO A 148 26.68 -9.79 9.06
CA PRO A 148 27.21 -10.54 10.20
C PRO A 148 26.09 -11.29 10.93
N PRO A 149 26.37 -12.42 11.61
CA PRO A 149 25.39 -13.11 12.43
C PRO A 149 24.75 -12.19 13.49
N CYS A 150 23.43 -12.18 13.58
CA CYS A 150 22.67 -11.43 14.58
C CYS A 150 21.28 -12.06 14.77
N ASP A 151 21.01 -12.58 15.97
CA ASP A 151 19.73 -13.25 16.29
C ASP A 151 18.59 -12.26 16.60
N ARG A 152 18.92 -10.97 16.76
CA ARG A 152 17.95 -9.91 17.13
C ARG A 152 17.97 -8.77 16.12
N ARG A 153 17.85 -9.12 14.85
CA ARG A 153 17.83 -8.14 13.77
C ARG A 153 16.41 -7.81 13.37
N LEU A 154 16.05 -6.53 13.49
CA LEU A 154 14.82 -5.95 12.97
C LEU A 154 15.04 -5.47 11.54
N LEU A 155 14.08 -5.68 10.67
CA LEU A 155 14.14 -5.25 9.27
C LEU A 155 12.99 -4.33 8.91
N HIS A 156 13.31 -3.24 8.21
CA HIS A 156 12.35 -2.40 7.51
C HIS A 156 12.72 -2.28 6.04
N ILE A 157 11.76 -2.49 5.13
CA ILE A 157 11.95 -2.28 3.68
C ILE A 157 10.88 -1.33 3.18
N GLY A 158 11.28 -0.21 2.56
CA GLY A 158 10.34 0.72 1.96
C GLY A 158 10.91 2.10 1.67
N ARG A 159 10.12 2.92 0.94
CA ARG A 159 10.48 4.32 0.70
C ARG A 159 10.55 5.08 2.02
N LEU A 160 11.59 5.87 2.20
CA LEU A 160 11.78 6.68 3.40
C LEU A 160 11.02 8.01 3.27
N VAL A 161 9.72 7.93 3.54
CA VAL A 161 8.76 9.04 3.49
C VAL A 161 7.98 9.13 4.80
N LYS A 162 7.49 10.31 5.15
CA LYS A 162 6.88 10.60 6.46
C LYS A 162 5.76 9.63 6.86
N TRP A 163 4.89 9.22 5.91
CA TRP A 163 3.80 8.28 6.22
C TRP A 163 4.23 6.83 6.46
N LYS A 164 5.48 6.49 6.18
CA LYS A 164 6.07 5.18 6.57
C LYS A 164 6.50 5.15 8.04
N ARG A 165 6.58 6.32 8.71
CA ARG A 165 6.85 6.46 10.13
C ARG A 165 8.10 5.72 10.61
N VAL A 166 9.15 5.73 9.79
CA VAL A 166 10.45 5.16 10.18
C VAL A 166 11.06 5.93 11.35
N ASP A 167 10.70 7.20 11.51
CA ASP A 167 10.97 8.01 12.70
C ASP A 167 10.49 7.33 13.99
N LEU A 168 9.25 6.83 13.97
CA LEU A 168 8.66 6.12 15.11
C LEU A 168 9.33 4.76 15.35
N LEU A 169 9.74 4.08 14.27
CA LEU A 169 10.49 2.82 14.38
C LEU A 169 11.83 3.03 15.10
N ILE A 170 12.58 4.08 14.76
CA ILE A 170 13.85 4.42 15.41
C ILE A 170 13.64 4.75 16.89
N GLU A 171 12.61 5.53 17.24
CA GLU A 171 12.26 5.80 18.62
C GLU A 171 11.90 4.52 19.42
N ALA A 172 11.14 3.62 18.81
CA ALA A 172 10.81 2.34 19.44
C ALA A 172 12.06 1.46 19.59
N PHE A 173 12.92 1.42 18.57
CA PHE A 173 14.15 0.65 18.58
C PHE A 173 15.13 1.11 19.68
N ARG A 174 15.14 2.38 20.04
CA ARG A 174 15.94 2.88 21.19
C ARG A 174 15.66 2.09 22.48
N LYS A 175 14.37 1.76 22.72
CA LYS A 175 14.01 0.98 23.92
C LYS A 175 14.50 -0.47 23.79
N VAL A 176 14.39 -1.04 22.61
CA VAL A 176 14.91 -2.39 22.34
C VAL A 176 16.43 -2.44 22.52
N ALA A 177 17.19 -1.50 21.98
CA ALA A 177 18.63 -1.44 22.09
C ALA A 177 19.11 -1.20 23.54
N THR A 178 18.27 -0.60 24.40
CA THR A 178 18.58 -0.44 25.84
C THR A 178 18.53 -1.81 26.55
N ASP A 179 17.53 -2.62 26.24
CA ASP A 179 17.33 -3.95 26.87
C ASP A 179 18.18 -5.03 26.19
N TYR A 180 18.52 -4.85 24.92
CA TYR A 180 19.27 -5.76 24.06
C TYR A 180 20.33 -5.02 23.26
N PRO A 181 21.50 -4.72 23.85
CA PRO A 181 22.55 -3.93 23.20
C PRO A 181 23.09 -4.55 21.89
N GLU A 182 22.94 -5.85 21.72
CA GLU A 182 23.33 -6.59 20.50
C GLU A 182 22.29 -6.53 19.37
N ALA A 183 21.10 -5.94 19.62
CA ALA A 183 20.06 -5.83 18.59
C ALA A 183 20.48 -4.85 17.49
N GLU A 184 20.15 -5.21 16.25
CA GLU A 184 20.37 -4.38 15.07
C GLU A 184 19.06 -3.99 14.41
N LEU A 185 18.99 -2.78 13.84
CA LEU A 185 17.92 -2.36 12.95
C LEU A 185 18.48 -2.13 11.55
N VAL A 186 18.01 -2.90 10.58
CA VAL A 186 18.36 -2.74 9.17
C VAL A 186 17.22 -2.02 8.45
N ILE A 187 17.53 -0.90 7.81
CA ILE A 187 16.61 -0.07 7.05
C ILE A 187 17.03 -0.10 5.59
N VAL A 188 16.24 -0.81 4.76
CA VAL A 188 16.44 -0.90 3.32
C VAL A 188 15.46 0.04 2.63
N GLY A 189 16.00 1.02 1.92
CA GLY A 189 15.19 2.00 1.20
C GLY A 189 15.86 3.36 1.11
N ASP A 190 15.23 4.23 0.33
CA ASP A 190 15.66 5.60 0.11
C ASP A 190 14.44 6.53 0.06
N GLY A 191 14.67 7.82 0.25
CA GLY A 191 13.63 8.83 0.20
C GLY A 191 14.00 10.13 0.89
N PRO A 192 13.12 11.14 0.81
CA PRO A 192 13.38 12.48 1.32
C PRO A 192 13.62 12.56 2.84
N GLU A 193 13.26 11.52 3.60
CA GLU A 193 13.47 11.49 5.05
C GLU A 193 14.81 10.86 5.45
N LEU A 194 15.62 10.34 4.53
CA LEU A 194 16.86 9.60 4.86
C LEU A 194 17.79 10.38 5.76
N ASP A 195 18.07 11.64 5.42
CA ASP A 195 19.00 12.46 6.19
C ASP A 195 18.43 12.81 7.59
N ASN A 196 17.14 13.09 7.69
CA ASN A 196 16.47 13.33 8.96
C ASN A 196 16.52 12.09 9.87
N LEU A 197 16.32 10.90 9.29
CA LEU A 197 16.35 9.62 10.03
C LEU A 197 17.77 9.27 10.50
N ARG A 198 18.78 9.54 9.69
CA ARG A 198 20.20 9.40 10.09
C ARG A 198 20.55 10.34 11.23
N GLN A 199 20.12 11.61 11.13
CA GLN A 199 20.34 12.58 12.21
C GLN A 199 19.66 12.13 13.50
N GLN A 200 18.40 11.66 13.43
CA GLN A 200 17.67 11.11 14.58
C GLN A 200 18.42 9.93 15.21
N ALA A 201 18.93 8.99 14.40
CA ALA A 201 19.71 7.87 14.90
C ALA A 201 20.98 8.32 15.65
N ASN A 202 21.69 9.34 15.11
CA ASN A 202 22.86 9.92 15.77
C ASN A 202 22.48 10.61 17.09
N ASP A 203 21.44 11.43 17.12
CA ASP A 203 20.99 12.16 18.31
C ASP A 203 20.58 11.21 19.44
N LEU A 204 20.05 10.02 19.07
CA LEU A 204 19.66 8.95 20.00
C LEU A 204 20.82 8.00 20.35
N GLN A 205 22.03 8.23 19.82
CA GLN A 205 23.22 7.40 20.02
C GLN A 205 23.02 5.94 19.52
N LEU A 206 22.30 5.77 18.41
CA LEU A 206 21.98 4.48 17.80
C LEU A 206 22.72 4.25 16.47
N ALA A 207 23.66 5.12 16.09
CA ALA A 207 24.33 5.07 14.79
C ALA A 207 25.03 3.74 14.52
N ASP A 208 25.58 3.09 15.54
CA ASP A 208 26.28 1.80 15.42
C ASP A 208 25.32 0.60 15.36
N SER A 209 24.07 0.78 15.83
CA SER A 209 23.06 -0.27 15.89
C SER A 209 22.04 -0.18 14.75
N ILE A 210 22.06 0.88 13.94
CA ILE A 210 21.15 1.08 12.80
C ILE A 210 21.93 1.14 11.50
N ARG A 211 21.58 0.24 10.56
CA ARG A 211 22.18 0.19 9.22
C ARG A 211 21.22 0.75 8.17
N PHE A 212 21.56 1.88 7.59
CA PHE A 212 20.86 2.45 6.43
C PHE A 212 21.51 1.95 5.14
N ILE A 213 20.87 0.99 4.49
CA ILE A 213 21.40 0.29 3.30
C ILE A 213 21.26 1.11 2.02
N GLY A 214 20.25 1.99 1.95
CA GLY A 214 19.85 2.63 0.70
C GLY A 214 18.83 1.80 -0.07
N ALA A 215 18.51 2.23 -1.30
CA ALA A 215 17.56 1.52 -2.17
C ALA A 215 18.15 0.22 -2.72
N VAL A 216 17.44 -0.87 -2.54
CA VAL A 216 17.75 -2.18 -3.13
C VAL A 216 16.56 -2.63 -3.96
N TYR A 217 16.81 -3.01 -5.21
CA TYR A 217 15.78 -3.44 -6.16
C TYR A 217 15.97 -4.90 -6.60
N ASP A 218 17.16 -5.47 -6.38
CA ASP A 218 17.44 -6.84 -6.70
C ASP A 218 16.71 -7.80 -5.74
N PRO A 219 15.81 -8.67 -6.26
CA PRO A 219 14.99 -9.55 -5.41
C PRO A 219 15.82 -10.48 -4.53
N LYS A 220 16.95 -10.98 -5.06
CA LYS A 220 17.85 -11.88 -4.32
C LYS A 220 18.48 -11.19 -3.11
N THR A 221 18.97 -9.98 -3.30
CA THR A 221 19.55 -9.16 -2.23
C THR A 221 18.50 -8.78 -1.19
N LEU A 222 17.28 -8.41 -1.62
CA LEU A 222 16.16 -8.15 -0.68
C LEU A 222 15.81 -9.42 0.11
N GLY A 223 15.77 -10.57 -0.57
CA GLY A 223 15.55 -11.86 0.06
C GLY A 223 16.61 -12.22 1.09
N ALA A 224 17.89 -11.89 0.84
CA ALA A 224 18.96 -12.11 1.81
C ALA A 224 18.75 -11.29 3.08
N TYR A 225 18.38 -9.99 2.98
CA TYR A 225 18.02 -9.19 4.15
C TYR A 225 16.85 -9.78 4.94
N MET A 226 15.83 -10.30 4.24
CA MET A 226 14.68 -10.96 4.89
C MET A 226 15.12 -12.25 5.59
N ASN A 227 15.90 -13.10 4.93
CA ASN A 227 16.36 -14.38 5.48
C ASN A 227 17.30 -14.22 6.68
N GLU A 228 18.06 -13.13 6.73
CA GLU A 228 19.04 -12.84 7.77
C GLU A 228 18.51 -11.94 8.89
N SER A 229 17.20 -11.71 8.94
CA SER A 229 16.54 -10.89 9.95
C SER A 229 15.49 -11.69 10.72
N SER A 230 15.26 -11.31 11.98
CA SER A 230 14.39 -12.05 12.91
C SER A 230 12.93 -11.59 12.86
N ILE A 231 12.68 -10.32 12.54
CA ILE A 231 11.34 -9.73 12.50
C ILE A 231 11.28 -8.58 11.49
N TYR A 232 10.19 -8.53 10.73
CA TYR A 232 9.88 -7.41 9.86
C TYR A 232 9.02 -6.37 10.59
N VAL A 233 9.39 -5.09 10.52
CA VAL A 233 8.67 -4.02 11.23
C VAL A 233 8.23 -2.92 10.27
N LEU A 234 6.94 -2.59 10.33
CA LEU A 234 6.31 -1.53 9.57
C LEU A 234 5.54 -0.58 10.51
N ALA A 235 6.15 0.53 10.88
CA ALA A 235 5.59 1.48 11.85
C ALA A 235 4.54 2.43 11.24
N GLY A 236 4.47 2.54 9.92
CA GLY A 236 3.55 3.41 9.18
C GLY A 236 2.72 2.66 8.15
N MET A 237 2.22 3.41 7.16
CA MET A 237 1.36 2.87 6.10
C MET A 237 2.04 1.73 5.35
N GLY A 238 1.30 0.66 5.12
CA GLY A 238 1.74 -0.59 4.55
C GLY A 238 2.20 -0.59 3.10
N GLY A 239 2.39 -1.78 2.61
CA GLY A 239 2.83 -2.07 1.25
C GLY A 239 3.07 -3.56 1.05
N LEU A 240 3.43 -3.95 -0.17
CA LEU A 240 3.65 -5.35 -0.56
C LEU A 240 4.79 -6.03 0.21
N SER A 241 5.71 -5.27 0.80
CA SER A 241 6.82 -5.81 1.60
C SER A 241 6.37 -6.65 2.81
N ILE A 242 5.14 -6.48 3.30
CA ILE A 242 4.55 -7.39 4.29
C ILE A 242 4.37 -8.79 3.69
N ASN A 243 3.82 -8.87 2.48
CA ASN A 243 3.62 -10.15 1.79
C ASN A 243 4.96 -10.85 1.53
N ASP A 244 5.97 -10.08 1.15
CA ASP A 244 7.31 -10.59 0.91
C ASP A 244 7.90 -11.16 2.21
N ALA A 245 7.83 -10.42 3.31
CA ALA A 245 8.30 -10.86 4.61
C ALA A 245 7.56 -12.13 5.09
N MET A 246 6.23 -12.19 4.93
CA MET A 246 5.45 -13.38 5.27
C MET A 246 5.79 -14.59 4.39
N THR A 247 6.10 -14.39 3.10
CA THR A 247 6.56 -15.45 2.19
C THR A 247 7.92 -16.00 2.63
N TYR A 248 8.78 -15.15 3.16
CA TYR A 248 10.05 -15.60 3.78
C TYR A 248 9.85 -16.25 5.15
N GLY A 249 8.63 -16.27 5.68
CA GLY A 249 8.31 -16.87 6.99
C GLY A 249 8.71 -15.98 8.17
N MET A 250 8.92 -14.69 7.94
CA MET A 250 9.26 -13.74 9.00
C MET A 250 8.03 -13.38 9.84
N PRO A 251 8.16 -13.29 11.16
CA PRO A 251 7.20 -12.59 11.97
C PRO A 251 7.06 -11.13 11.51
N VAL A 252 5.83 -10.60 11.46
CA VAL A 252 5.55 -9.23 11.04
C VAL A 252 4.94 -8.44 12.19
N LEU A 253 5.54 -7.30 12.51
CA LEU A 253 4.97 -6.31 13.40
C LEU A 253 4.59 -5.08 12.58
N CYS A 254 3.30 -4.76 12.48
CA CYS A 254 2.84 -3.57 11.78
C CYS A 254 1.88 -2.73 12.61
N ALA A 255 1.88 -1.42 12.36
CA ALA A 255 0.86 -0.53 12.88
C ALA A 255 -0.48 -0.77 12.14
N VAL A 256 -1.59 -0.45 12.78
CA VAL A 256 -2.91 -0.45 12.14
C VAL A 256 -3.01 0.78 11.24
N CYS A 257 -2.68 0.63 9.97
CA CYS A 257 -2.55 1.75 9.03
C CYS A 257 -3.69 1.82 8.02
N ASP A 258 -3.98 0.70 7.35
CA ASP A 258 -5.08 0.63 6.40
C ASP A 258 -5.79 -0.74 6.43
N SER A 259 -6.75 -0.96 5.56
CA SER A 259 -7.48 -2.23 5.57
C SER A 259 -6.71 -3.39 4.94
N THR A 260 -5.65 -3.13 4.19
CA THR A 260 -4.84 -4.19 3.57
C THR A 260 -4.07 -4.94 4.63
N GLU A 261 -3.43 -4.23 5.56
CA GLU A 261 -2.72 -4.84 6.68
C GLU A 261 -3.68 -5.61 7.60
N ARG A 262 -4.91 -5.11 7.80
CA ARG A 262 -5.92 -5.83 8.58
C ARG A 262 -6.28 -7.18 7.96
N ASP A 263 -6.43 -7.22 6.64
CA ASP A 263 -6.77 -8.47 5.93
C ASP A 263 -5.60 -9.49 5.94
N LEU A 264 -4.35 -9.05 6.17
CA LEU A 264 -3.16 -9.90 6.15
C LEU A 264 -2.73 -10.39 7.54
N VAL A 265 -2.91 -9.58 8.59
CA VAL A 265 -2.26 -9.76 9.91
C VAL A 265 -3.27 -10.10 11.03
N MET A 266 -4.55 -10.29 10.71
CA MET A 266 -5.57 -10.70 11.71
C MET A 266 -5.67 -12.21 11.87
#